data_8107a015e4ecc942d525450b13dffd5c
#
_entry.id   8107a015e4ecc942d525450b13dffd5c
#
_cell.length_a   1.000
_cell.length_b   1.000
_cell.length_c   1.000
_cell.angle_alpha   90.00
_cell.angle_beta   90.00
_cell.angle_gamma   90.00
#
_symmetry.space_group_name_H-M   'P 1'
#
loop_
_entity.id
_entity.type
_entity.pdbx_description
1 polymer ?
#
loop_
_entity_poly.entity_id
_entity_poly.type
_entity_poly.pdbx_seq_one_letter_code
_entity_poly.pdbx_strand_id
1 'polypeptide(L)'
;MTSAPHAESTVPTLFSFRRCPYAMRARMALGYCGVPVHTVEVSLKAKPVEMLERSPKGTVPVLVLHDRVLEQSLDIMHWALAQHDPDDWSLAQDLNGQRHIAELIEENDGRFKQDLDHYKYAVRYPEFTQEDYRQRGERFLRRLSELLASRDFLVADRLTLADIAIAPFIRQFCAVDADWFWQSPYPNLQRWLQRFLASDLFITAMAKR
;
A
#
# COMPACT_ATOMS: atom_id res chain seq x y z
N MET A 1 28.85 -32.11 24.08
CA MET A 1 27.84 -32.05 23.02
C MET A 1 27.62 -30.59 22.71
N THR A 2 28.34 -30.06 21.75
CA THR A 2 28.23 -28.67 21.29
C THR A 2 27.03 -28.57 20.34
N SER A 3 26.00 -27.85 20.77
CA SER A 3 24.84 -27.53 19.95
C SER A 3 25.33 -26.71 18.76
N ALA A 4 25.11 -27.21 17.53
CA ALA A 4 25.41 -26.46 16.32
C ALA A 4 24.56 -25.19 16.29
N PRO A 5 25.12 -24.04 15.88
CA PRO A 5 24.31 -22.82 15.71
C PRO A 5 23.27 -23.11 14.62
N HIS A 6 22.00 -22.92 14.97
CA HIS A 6 20.94 -22.89 13.96
C HIS A 6 21.33 -21.82 12.92
N ALA A 7 21.50 -22.24 11.68
CA ALA A 7 21.69 -21.32 10.57
C ALA A 7 20.44 -20.40 10.55
N GLU A 8 20.59 -19.15 10.99
CA GLU A 8 19.54 -18.15 10.93
C GLU A 8 19.13 -18.04 9.47
N SER A 9 17.85 -18.15 9.22
CA SER A 9 17.27 -18.02 7.88
C SER A 9 17.70 -16.67 7.30
N THR A 10 18.46 -16.69 6.21
CA THR A 10 18.90 -15.46 5.51
C THR A 10 17.76 -14.74 4.82
N VAL A 11 16.58 -15.37 4.74
CA VAL A 11 15.38 -14.84 4.09
C VAL A 11 14.57 -14.01 5.11
N PRO A 12 14.32 -12.72 4.83
CA PRO A 12 13.51 -11.86 5.71
C PRO A 12 12.11 -12.41 5.97
N THR A 13 11.56 -12.14 7.15
CA THR A 13 10.19 -12.51 7.50
C THR A 13 9.27 -11.30 7.41
N LEU A 14 8.20 -11.41 6.60
CA LEU A 14 7.16 -10.40 6.45
C LEU A 14 5.89 -10.81 7.19
N PHE A 15 5.56 -10.15 8.29
CA PHE A 15 4.25 -10.24 8.91
C PHE A 15 3.27 -9.35 8.14
N SER A 16 2.20 -9.95 7.65
CA SER A 16 1.29 -9.31 6.70
C SER A 16 -0.16 -9.67 6.98
N PHE A 17 -1.07 -8.78 6.61
CA PHE A 17 -2.49 -9.08 6.55
C PHE A 17 -2.99 -8.79 5.13
N ARG A 18 -3.53 -9.80 4.47
CA ARG A 18 -3.84 -9.77 3.04
C ARG A 18 -4.67 -8.56 2.61
N ARG A 19 -5.68 -8.19 3.40
CA ARG A 19 -6.61 -7.09 3.09
C ARG A 19 -6.15 -5.71 3.56
N CYS A 20 -5.03 -5.60 4.28
CA CYS A 20 -4.49 -4.32 4.72
C CYS A 20 -3.84 -3.57 3.55
N PRO A 21 -4.24 -2.33 3.23
CA PRO A 21 -3.66 -1.56 2.12
C PRO A 21 -2.17 -1.29 2.32
N TYR A 22 -1.73 -1.03 3.54
CA TYR A 22 -0.30 -0.87 3.86
C TYR A 22 0.49 -2.15 3.61
N ALA A 23 -0.06 -3.32 3.99
CA ALA A 23 0.60 -4.59 3.73
C ALA A 23 0.55 -5.00 2.25
N MET A 24 -0.47 -4.57 1.49
CA MET A 24 -0.55 -4.80 0.05
C MET A 24 0.61 -4.12 -0.66
N ARG A 25 0.84 -2.81 -0.42
CA ARG A 25 1.89 -2.07 -1.11
C ARG A 25 3.29 -2.60 -0.78
N ALA A 26 3.52 -3.04 0.45
CA ALA A 26 4.77 -3.68 0.84
C ALA A 26 4.99 -5.01 0.09
N ARG A 27 3.97 -5.89 0.02
CA ARG A 27 4.06 -7.14 -0.75
C ARG A 27 4.32 -6.91 -2.23
N MET A 28 3.65 -5.91 -2.83
CA MET A 28 3.86 -5.57 -4.24
C MET A 28 5.27 -5.09 -4.51
N ALA A 29 5.81 -4.21 -3.68
CA ALA A 29 7.19 -3.74 -3.83
C ALA A 29 8.21 -4.87 -3.68
N LEU A 30 8.07 -5.72 -2.65
CA LEU A 30 8.94 -6.87 -2.44
C LEU A 30 8.88 -7.85 -3.62
N GLY A 31 7.67 -8.13 -4.13
CA GLY A 31 7.48 -9.02 -5.29
C GLY A 31 8.08 -8.45 -6.57
N TYR A 32 7.86 -7.18 -6.83
CA TYR A 32 8.41 -6.46 -7.98
C TYR A 32 9.94 -6.44 -7.98
N CYS A 33 10.54 -6.14 -6.83
CA CYS A 33 12.00 -6.11 -6.68
C CYS A 33 12.63 -7.52 -6.64
N GLY A 34 11.83 -8.59 -6.73
CA GLY A 34 12.33 -9.97 -6.66
C GLY A 34 12.92 -10.35 -5.32
N VAL A 35 12.57 -9.65 -4.24
CA VAL A 35 13.08 -9.93 -2.90
C VAL A 35 12.35 -11.13 -2.30
N PRO A 36 13.04 -12.26 -2.04
CA PRO A 36 12.43 -13.41 -1.40
C PRO A 36 12.11 -13.08 0.06
N VAL A 37 10.89 -13.39 0.51
CA VAL A 37 10.47 -13.22 1.90
C VAL A 37 9.65 -14.42 2.37
N HIS A 38 9.84 -14.81 3.63
CA HIS A 38 8.91 -15.70 4.32
C HIS A 38 7.71 -14.86 4.80
N THR A 39 6.54 -15.09 4.20
CA THR A 39 5.33 -14.32 4.56
C THR A 39 4.50 -15.06 5.60
N VAL A 40 4.26 -14.40 6.73
CA VAL A 40 3.36 -14.86 7.81
C VAL A 40 2.07 -14.06 7.73
N GLU A 41 0.96 -14.73 7.40
CA GLU A 41 -0.37 -14.11 7.42
C GLU A 41 -0.85 -13.95 8.85
N VAL A 42 -1.11 -12.70 9.26
CA VAL A 42 -1.44 -12.35 10.64
C VAL A 42 -2.97 -12.35 10.87
N SER A 43 -3.42 -13.05 11.90
CA SER A 43 -4.76 -12.82 12.42
C SER A 43 -4.77 -11.59 13.32
N LEU A 44 -5.54 -10.55 12.96
CA LEU A 44 -5.60 -9.31 13.74
C LEU A 44 -6.16 -9.50 15.16
N LYS A 45 -6.92 -10.60 15.38
CA LYS A 45 -7.48 -10.96 16.69
C LYS A 45 -6.51 -11.79 17.55
N ALA A 46 -5.53 -12.45 16.94
CA ALA A 46 -4.55 -13.29 17.59
C ALA A 46 -3.19 -13.09 16.89
N LYS A 47 -2.51 -11.99 17.24
CA LYS A 47 -1.23 -11.63 16.64
C LYS A 47 -0.14 -12.57 17.15
N PRO A 48 0.79 -13.01 16.27
CA PRO A 48 1.92 -13.85 16.68
C PRO A 48 2.75 -13.16 17.75
N VAL A 49 3.18 -13.91 18.78
CA VAL A 49 4.04 -13.40 19.85
C VAL A 49 5.35 -12.89 19.29
N GLU A 50 5.96 -13.64 18.37
CA GLU A 50 7.19 -13.25 17.67
C GLU A 50 7.07 -11.88 16.98
N MET A 51 5.93 -11.61 16.34
CA MET A 51 5.66 -10.30 15.75
C MET A 51 5.65 -9.19 16.81
N LEU A 52 4.97 -9.43 17.95
CA LEU A 52 4.83 -8.42 19.01
C LEU A 52 6.17 -8.15 19.74
N GLU A 53 7.03 -9.15 19.85
CA GLU A 53 8.38 -8.99 20.39
C GLU A 53 9.27 -8.14 19.47
N ARG A 54 9.11 -8.27 18.15
CA ARG A 54 9.86 -7.50 17.14
C ARG A 54 9.27 -6.13 16.88
N SER A 55 7.94 -5.98 17.02
CA SER A 55 7.18 -4.75 16.75
C SER A 55 6.06 -4.61 17.79
N PRO A 56 6.34 -4.03 18.96
CA PRO A 56 5.34 -3.84 20.03
C PRO A 56 4.12 -3.00 19.61
N LYS A 57 4.27 -2.18 18.58
CA LYS A 57 3.18 -1.42 17.94
C LYS A 57 2.04 -2.34 17.44
N GLY A 58 2.35 -3.58 17.09
CA GLY A 58 1.36 -4.60 16.74
C GLY A 58 0.56 -4.31 15.46
N THR A 59 1.08 -3.48 14.56
CA THR A 59 0.47 -3.20 13.25
C THR A 59 1.18 -3.95 12.14
N VAL A 60 0.51 -4.15 11.01
CA VAL A 60 1.10 -4.75 9.81
C VAL A 60 1.16 -3.74 8.66
N PRO A 61 2.15 -3.84 7.77
CA PRO A 61 3.21 -4.86 7.67
C PRO A 61 4.34 -4.64 8.68
N VAL A 62 5.07 -5.73 8.99
CA VAL A 62 6.37 -5.69 9.66
C VAL A 62 7.32 -6.57 8.87
N LEU A 63 8.46 -6.05 8.47
CA LEU A 63 9.53 -6.80 7.82
C LEU A 63 10.71 -6.93 8.78
N VAL A 64 10.99 -8.17 9.16
CA VAL A 64 12.14 -8.52 10.02
C VAL A 64 13.31 -8.90 9.13
N LEU A 65 14.35 -8.07 9.14
CA LEU A 65 15.64 -8.31 8.51
C LEU A 65 16.60 -8.90 9.54
N HIS A 66 17.77 -9.34 9.09
CA HIS A 66 18.80 -9.88 9.98
C HIS A 66 19.27 -8.84 11.03
N ASP A 67 19.45 -7.58 10.61
CA ASP A 67 20.05 -6.49 11.38
C ASP A 67 19.05 -5.48 11.95
N ARG A 68 17.80 -5.48 11.47
CA ARG A 68 16.79 -4.49 11.84
C ARG A 68 15.37 -4.93 11.52
N VAL A 69 14.41 -4.15 12.04
CA VAL A 69 12.96 -4.32 11.75
C VAL A 69 12.43 -3.07 11.06
N LEU A 70 11.69 -3.26 9.97
CA LEU A 70 10.97 -2.19 9.27
C LEU A 70 9.48 -2.32 9.58
N GLU A 71 8.91 -1.30 10.23
CA GLU A 71 7.54 -1.28 10.73
C GLU A 71 6.60 -0.40 9.89
N GLN A 72 7.15 0.40 8.96
CA GLN A 72 6.38 1.23 8.06
C GLN A 72 6.41 0.64 6.66
N SER A 73 5.23 0.60 6.03
CA SER A 73 5.13 0.05 4.68
C SER A 73 5.93 0.83 3.64
N LEU A 74 6.08 2.15 3.80
CA LEU A 74 6.93 2.96 2.91
C LEU A 74 8.41 2.62 3.09
N ASP A 75 8.87 2.43 4.34
CA ASP A 75 10.26 2.03 4.58
C ASP A 75 10.56 0.68 3.94
N ILE A 76 9.59 -0.26 4.01
CA ILE A 76 9.70 -1.56 3.33
C ILE A 76 9.77 -1.37 1.81
N MET A 77 8.92 -0.51 1.22
CA MET A 77 8.94 -0.23 -0.21
C MET A 77 10.27 0.38 -0.64
N HIS A 78 10.73 1.42 0.05
CA HIS A 78 12.02 2.06 -0.24
C HIS A 78 13.21 1.10 -0.07
N TRP A 79 13.18 0.28 0.98
CA TRP A 79 14.21 -0.73 1.18
C TRP A 79 14.24 -1.75 0.03
N ALA A 80 13.08 -2.21 -0.43
CA ALA A 80 12.98 -3.15 -1.55
C ALA A 80 13.49 -2.53 -2.85
N LEU A 81 13.06 -1.31 -3.19
CA LEU A 81 13.51 -0.58 -4.37
C LEU A 81 15.02 -0.30 -4.35
N ALA A 82 15.59 -0.07 -3.17
CA ALA A 82 17.05 0.07 -3.03
C ALA A 82 17.83 -1.24 -3.31
N GLN A 83 17.18 -2.41 -3.24
CA GLN A 83 17.81 -3.68 -3.67
C GLN A 83 17.77 -3.81 -5.20
N HIS A 84 16.62 -3.53 -5.82
CA HIS A 84 16.44 -3.65 -7.26
C HIS A 84 15.18 -2.91 -7.70
N ASP A 85 15.31 -1.94 -8.61
CA ASP A 85 14.22 -1.12 -9.17
C ASP A 85 14.29 -1.14 -10.70
N PRO A 86 13.91 -2.27 -11.36
CA PRO A 86 14.18 -2.49 -12.78
C PRO A 86 13.47 -1.50 -13.72
N ASP A 87 12.29 -1.00 -13.35
CA ASP A 87 11.50 -0.07 -14.17
C ASP A 87 11.55 1.37 -13.63
N ASP A 88 12.47 1.65 -12.68
CA ASP A 88 12.67 2.97 -12.07
C ASP A 88 11.36 3.56 -11.48
N TRP A 89 10.69 2.78 -10.61
CA TRP A 89 9.51 3.27 -9.89
C TRP A 89 9.82 4.46 -9.00
N SER A 90 11.05 4.55 -8.53
CA SER A 90 11.53 5.64 -7.68
C SER A 90 11.81 6.94 -8.44
N LEU A 91 11.84 6.92 -9.78
CA LEU A 91 12.26 8.04 -10.61
C LEU A 91 13.63 8.58 -10.18
N ALA A 92 14.65 7.68 -10.07
CA ALA A 92 15.93 7.94 -9.42
C ALA A 92 16.67 9.19 -9.96
N GLN A 93 16.46 9.55 -11.22
CA GLN A 93 17.10 10.71 -11.87
C GLN A 93 16.16 11.91 -12.05
N ASP A 94 14.90 11.84 -11.58
CA ASP A 94 13.91 12.92 -11.68
C ASP A 94 13.49 13.44 -10.31
N LEU A 95 14.20 14.45 -9.80
CA LEU A 95 13.93 15.08 -8.51
C LEU A 95 12.52 15.71 -8.42
N ASN A 96 11.96 16.18 -9.54
CA ASN A 96 10.62 16.72 -9.56
C ASN A 96 9.58 15.59 -9.46
N GLY A 97 9.79 14.51 -10.20
CA GLY A 97 8.96 13.31 -10.10
C GLY A 97 8.99 12.72 -8.70
N GLN A 98 10.16 12.60 -8.07
CA GLN A 98 10.30 12.14 -6.68
C GLN A 98 9.51 13.01 -5.69
N ARG A 99 9.56 14.34 -5.87
CA ARG A 99 8.79 15.27 -5.04
C ARG A 99 7.28 15.04 -5.21
N HIS A 100 6.80 14.92 -6.43
CA HIS A 100 5.38 14.64 -6.71
C HIS A 100 4.94 13.29 -6.14
N ILE A 101 5.78 12.25 -6.22
CA ILE A 101 5.53 10.95 -5.57
C ILE A 101 5.34 11.15 -4.06
N ALA A 102 6.27 11.85 -3.42
CA ALA A 102 6.25 12.08 -1.98
C ALA A 102 4.99 12.86 -1.54
N GLU A 103 4.65 13.95 -2.23
CA GLU A 103 3.47 14.78 -1.95
C GLU A 103 2.16 13.98 -2.07
N LEU A 104 2.02 13.15 -3.11
CA LEU A 104 0.82 12.33 -3.30
C LEU A 104 0.70 11.25 -2.22
N ILE A 105 1.81 10.63 -1.84
CA ILE A 105 1.82 9.60 -0.80
C ILE A 105 1.53 10.22 0.57
N GLU A 106 2.09 11.39 0.87
CA GLU A 106 1.82 12.13 2.12
C GLU A 106 0.35 12.49 2.24
N GLU A 107 -0.28 13.00 1.18
CA GLU A 107 -1.71 13.30 1.18
C GLU A 107 -2.56 12.03 1.35
N ASN A 108 -2.19 10.93 0.65
CA ASN A 108 -2.85 9.64 0.79
C ASN A 108 -2.78 9.09 2.21
N ASP A 109 -1.58 9.04 2.80
CA ASP A 109 -1.34 8.42 4.12
C ASP A 109 -1.83 9.31 5.27
N GLY A 110 -1.94 10.61 5.04
CA GLY A 110 -2.42 11.61 5.99
C GLY A 110 -3.93 11.83 5.86
N ARG A 111 -4.29 12.92 5.18
CA ARG A 111 -5.66 13.42 5.12
C ARG A 111 -6.63 12.43 4.47
N PHE A 112 -6.27 11.90 3.29
CA PHE A 112 -7.16 10.98 2.60
C PHE A 112 -7.42 9.71 3.42
N LYS A 113 -6.40 9.17 4.09
CA LYS A 113 -6.56 8.00 4.95
C LYS A 113 -7.52 8.26 6.12
N GLN A 114 -7.51 9.45 6.70
CA GLN A 114 -8.45 9.84 7.75
C GLN A 114 -9.88 9.89 7.20
N ASP A 115 -10.07 10.57 6.05
CA ASP A 115 -11.37 10.67 5.39
C ASP A 115 -11.91 9.29 4.98
N LEU A 116 -11.04 8.39 4.48
CA LEU A 116 -11.37 7.01 4.15
C LEU A 116 -11.81 6.20 5.39
N ASP A 117 -11.13 6.36 6.53
CA ASP A 117 -11.51 5.66 7.75
C ASP A 117 -12.85 6.15 8.27
N HIS A 118 -13.10 7.44 8.26
CA HIS A 118 -14.39 8.01 8.64
C HIS A 118 -15.50 7.51 7.68
N TYR A 119 -15.26 7.51 6.38
CA TYR A 119 -16.22 7.00 5.40
C TYR A 119 -16.52 5.51 5.61
N LYS A 120 -15.49 4.70 5.80
CA LYS A 120 -15.62 3.25 5.98
C LYS A 120 -16.29 2.86 7.30
N TYR A 121 -16.04 3.62 8.35
CA TYR A 121 -16.52 3.34 9.71
C TYR A 121 -17.45 4.47 10.22
N ALA A 122 -18.27 5.06 9.36
CA ALA A 122 -19.10 6.21 9.66
C ALA A 122 -19.96 6.01 10.93
N VAL A 123 -20.39 4.78 11.21
CA VAL A 123 -21.13 4.46 12.44
C VAL A 123 -20.36 4.74 13.74
N ARG A 124 -19.03 4.89 13.68
CA ARG A 124 -18.18 5.24 14.83
C ARG A 124 -17.95 6.75 14.97
N TYR A 125 -18.37 7.52 13.96
CA TYR A 125 -18.16 8.95 13.82
C TYR A 125 -19.51 9.63 13.51
N PRO A 126 -20.42 9.74 14.50
CA PRO A 126 -21.79 10.19 14.29
C PRO A 126 -21.94 11.70 14.01
N GLU A 127 -20.83 12.46 14.02
CA GLU A 127 -20.80 13.90 13.81
C GLU A 127 -21.24 14.33 12.41
N PHE A 128 -21.03 13.43 11.42
CA PHE A 128 -21.38 13.65 10.02
C PHE A 128 -21.95 12.40 9.39
N THR A 129 -22.66 12.57 8.27
CA THR A 129 -23.17 11.41 7.52
C THR A 129 -22.05 10.68 6.79
N GLN A 130 -22.30 9.42 6.41
CA GLN A 130 -21.37 8.66 5.58
C GLN A 130 -21.11 9.36 4.25
N GLU A 131 -22.13 10.03 3.70
CA GLU A 131 -22.00 10.81 2.48
C GLU A 131 -21.08 12.02 2.67
N ASP A 132 -21.19 12.76 3.77
CA ASP A 132 -20.29 13.87 4.08
C ASP A 132 -18.83 13.42 4.15
N TYR A 133 -18.58 12.26 4.78
CA TYR A 133 -17.24 11.68 4.83
C TYR A 133 -16.74 11.24 3.47
N ARG A 134 -17.62 10.67 2.62
CA ARG A 134 -17.30 10.36 1.23
C ARG A 134 -16.87 11.63 0.48
N GLN A 135 -17.64 12.70 0.55
CA GLN A 135 -17.36 13.97 -0.13
C GLN A 135 -16.02 14.59 0.29
N ARG A 136 -15.60 14.37 1.54
CA ARG A 136 -14.26 14.78 1.99
C ARG A 136 -13.16 14.00 1.27
N GLY A 137 -13.31 12.69 1.18
CA GLY A 137 -12.37 11.83 0.45
C GLY A 137 -12.36 12.09 -1.06
N GLU A 138 -13.50 12.51 -1.64
CA GLU A 138 -13.62 12.84 -3.07
C GLU A 138 -12.66 13.96 -3.53
N ARG A 139 -12.18 14.81 -2.62
CA ARG A 139 -11.16 15.83 -2.95
C ARG A 139 -9.89 15.16 -3.51
N PHE A 140 -9.45 14.11 -2.87
CA PHE A 140 -8.28 13.36 -3.34
C PHE A 140 -8.59 12.58 -4.62
N LEU A 141 -9.76 11.96 -4.72
CA LEU A 141 -10.19 11.27 -5.94
C LEU A 141 -10.20 12.20 -7.14
N ARG A 142 -10.70 13.42 -6.97
CA ARG A 142 -10.72 14.46 -8.02
C ARG A 142 -9.30 14.81 -8.46
N ARG A 143 -8.41 15.10 -7.49
CA ARG A 143 -6.99 15.37 -7.78
C ARG A 143 -6.34 14.24 -8.59
N LEU A 144 -6.55 12.99 -8.19
CA LEU A 144 -6.00 11.84 -8.94
C LEU A 144 -6.62 11.72 -10.34
N SER A 145 -7.94 11.93 -10.46
CA SER A 145 -8.62 11.87 -11.76
C SER A 145 -8.13 12.96 -12.72
N GLU A 146 -7.82 14.15 -12.23
CA GLU A 146 -7.22 15.25 -12.99
C GLU A 146 -5.81 14.91 -13.48
N LEU A 147 -4.97 14.33 -12.63
CA LEU A 147 -3.64 13.85 -13.02
C LEU A 147 -3.71 12.79 -14.12
N LEU A 148 -4.70 11.92 -14.06
CA LEU A 148 -4.94 10.84 -15.01
C LEU A 148 -5.70 11.28 -16.29
N ALA A 149 -6.03 12.56 -16.44
CA ALA A 149 -6.74 13.06 -17.63
C ALA A 149 -5.88 13.01 -18.90
N SER A 150 -4.58 13.20 -18.77
CA SER A 150 -3.62 13.25 -19.88
C SER A 150 -2.60 12.12 -19.88
N ARG A 151 -2.65 11.20 -18.91
CA ARG A 151 -1.67 10.12 -18.75
C ARG A 151 -2.31 8.88 -18.14
N ASP A 152 -1.60 7.78 -18.22
CA ASP A 152 -2.07 6.49 -17.72
C ASP A 152 -1.68 6.19 -16.27
N PHE A 153 -0.73 6.94 -15.71
CA PHE A 153 -0.17 6.78 -14.36
C PHE A 153 -0.09 8.13 -13.64
N LEU A 154 0.05 8.13 -12.30
CA LEU A 154 -0.12 9.32 -11.47
C LEU A 154 0.96 10.39 -11.66
N VAL A 155 2.21 9.99 -11.90
CA VAL A 155 3.35 10.93 -11.91
C VAL A 155 4.10 10.96 -13.25
N ALA A 156 4.30 9.81 -13.89
CA ALA A 156 5.06 9.67 -15.14
C ALA A 156 4.24 8.91 -16.21
N ASP A 157 4.82 8.71 -17.40
CA ASP A 157 4.19 7.90 -18.46
C ASP A 157 4.40 6.39 -18.25
N ARG A 158 4.82 6.01 -17.06
CA ARG A 158 5.00 4.63 -16.59
C ARG A 158 4.58 4.48 -15.14
N LEU A 159 4.41 3.24 -14.70
CA LEU A 159 4.11 2.91 -13.30
C LEU A 159 5.20 3.46 -12.37
N THR A 160 4.80 4.08 -11.28
CA THR A 160 5.71 4.64 -10.29
C THR A 160 5.35 4.17 -8.87
N LEU A 161 6.24 4.49 -7.92
CA LEU A 161 5.99 4.24 -6.50
C LEU A 161 4.67 4.86 -6.02
N ALA A 162 4.25 6.03 -6.57
CA ALA A 162 2.98 6.65 -6.22
C ALA A 162 1.78 5.77 -6.56
N ASP A 163 1.76 5.16 -7.75
CA ASP A 163 0.67 4.29 -8.19
C ASP A 163 0.52 3.09 -7.24
N ILE A 164 1.64 2.43 -6.92
CA ILE A 164 1.65 1.24 -6.05
C ILE A 164 1.31 1.60 -4.59
N ALA A 165 1.76 2.75 -4.12
CA ALA A 165 1.48 3.18 -2.76
C ALA A 165 0.01 3.58 -2.55
N ILE A 166 -0.64 4.16 -3.56
CA ILE A 166 -1.97 4.77 -3.45
C ILE A 166 -3.10 3.80 -3.85
N ALA A 167 -2.91 2.99 -4.88
CA ALA A 167 -3.97 2.14 -5.42
C ALA A 167 -4.67 1.24 -4.39
N PRO A 168 -4.00 0.63 -3.39
CA PRO A 168 -4.66 -0.13 -2.34
C PRO A 168 -5.67 0.66 -1.52
N PHE A 169 -5.46 1.97 -1.34
CA PHE A 169 -6.35 2.84 -0.59
C PHE A 169 -7.55 3.28 -1.43
N ILE A 170 -7.35 3.60 -2.71
CA ILE A 170 -8.45 3.87 -3.64
C ILE A 170 -9.33 2.62 -3.81
N ARG A 171 -8.72 1.43 -3.91
CA ARG A 171 -9.45 0.16 -3.87
C ARG A 171 -10.28 0.00 -2.60
N GLN A 172 -9.73 0.39 -1.44
CA GLN A 172 -10.46 0.32 -0.17
C GLN A 172 -11.61 1.33 -0.13
N PHE A 173 -11.42 2.52 -0.67
CA PHE A 173 -12.45 3.55 -0.79
C PHE A 173 -13.59 3.06 -1.72
N CYS A 174 -13.26 2.57 -2.90
CA CYS A 174 -14.20 1.95 -3.83
C CYS A 174 -15.03 0.84 -3.15
N ALA A 175 -14.40 0.00 -2.33
CA ALA A 175 -15.07 -1.13 -1.69
C ALA A 175 -16.05 -0.74 -0.55
N VAL A 176 -16.13 0.52 -0.15
CA VAL A 176 -17.15 1.00 0.82
C VAL A 176 -18.51 1.09 0.15
N ASP A 177 -18.56 1.66 -1.05
CA ASP A 177 -19.74 1.76 -1.92
C ASP A 177 -19.29 1.62 -3.38
N ALA A 178 -19.30 0.40 -3.87
CA ALA A 178 -18.81 0.10 -5.21
C ALA A 178 -19.74 0.66 -6.30
N ASP A 179 -21.04 0.61 -6.09
CA ASP A 179 -22.02 1.08 -7.07
C ASP A 179 -21.87 2.58 -7.30
N TRP A 180 -21.75 3.34 -6.21
CA TRP A 180 -21.45 4.76 -6.30
C TRP A 180 -20.10 5.02 -7.00
N PHE A 181 -19.04 4.32 -6.61
CA PHE A 181 -17.70 4.58 -7.15
C PHE A 181 -17.65 4.39 -8.68
N TRP A 182 -18.23 3.30 -9.18
CA TRP A 182 -18.22 3.00 -10.62
C TRP A 182 -19.17 3.89 -11.45
N GLN A 183 -20.09 4.62 -10.81
CA GLN A 183 -20.97 5.61 -11.44
C GLN A 183 -20.50 7.06 -11.20
N SER A 184 -19.46 7.26 -10.40
CA SER A 184 -18.96 8.59 -10.05
C SER A 184 -18.32 9.32 -11.24
N PRO A 185 -18.19 10.67 -11.20
CA PRO A 185 -17.66 11.45 -12.31
C PRO A 185 -16.12 11.39 -12.40
N TYR A 186 -15.51 10.26 -12.11
CA TYR A 186 -14.04 10.05 -12.11
C TYR A 186 -13.61 8.93 -13.09
N PRO A 187 -13.96 8.99 -14.40
CA PRO A 187 -13.74 7.88 -15.33
C PRO A 187 -12.25 7.53 -15.52
N ASN A 188 -11.35 8.52 -15.41
CA ASN A 188 -9.90 8.27 -15.54
C ASN A 188 -9.38 7.47 -14.34
N LEU A 189 -9.81 7.82 -13.13
CA LEU A 189 -9.45 7.11 -11.91
C LEU A 189 -10.03 5.68 -11.90
N GLN A 190 -11.26 5.50 -12.36
CA GLN A 190 -11.88 4.18 -12.49
C GLN A 190 -11.08 3.29 -13.43
N ARG A 191 -10.71 3.80 -14.62
CA ARG A 191 -9.90 3.07 -15.59
C ARG A 191 -8.52 2.72 -15.04
N TRP A 192 -7.86 3.64 -14.34
CA TRP A 192 -6.58 3.40 -13.68
C TRP A 192 -6.70 2.30 -12.61
N LEU A 193 -7.72 2.37 -11.75
CA LEU A 193 -7.96 1.35 -10.73
C LEU A 193 -8.27 -0.01 -11.35
N GLN A 194 -9.06 -0.09 -12.42
CA GLN A 194 -9.35 -1.34 -13.12
C GLN A 194 -8.07 -2.00 -13.66
N ARG A 195 -7.19 -1.22 -14.31
CA ARG A 195 -5.90 -1.72 -14.80
C ARG A 195 -5.03 -2.23 -13.67
N PHE A 196 -4.96 -1.49 -12.58
CA PHE A 196 -4.22 -1.92 -11.40
C PHE A 196 -4.75 -3.25 -10.84
N LEU A 197 -6.05 -3.40 -10.68
CA LEU A 197 -6.67 -4.61 -10.15
C LEU A 197 -6.50 -5.83 -11.07
N ALA A 198 -6.38 -5.61 -12.37
CA ALA A 198 -6.14 -6.65 -13.37
C ALA A 198 -4.65 -6.98 -13.57
N SER A 199 -3.73 -6.25 -12.94
CA SER A 199 -2.30 -6.48 -13.12
C SER A 199 -1.82 -7.76 -12.43
N ASP A 200 -0.86 -8.45 -13.06
CA ASP A 200 -0.22 -9.64 -12.48
C ASP A 200 0.44 -9.33 -11.13
N LEU A 201 0.98 -8.12 -10.99
CA LEU A 201 1.56 -7.64 -9.73
C LEU A 201 0.55 -7.67 -8.58
N PHE A 202 -0.65 -7.12 -8.81
CA PHE A 202 -1.70 -7.09 -7.79
C PHE A 202 -2.26 -8.49 -7.54
N ILE A 203 -2.54 -9.26 -8.60
CA ILE A 203 -3.08 -10.63 -8.50
C ILE A 203 -2.13 -11.50 -7.69
N THR A 204 -0.83 -11.46 -7.99
CA THR A 204 0.21 -12.22 -7.28
C THR A 204 0.32 -11.79 -5.81
N ALA A 205 0.30 -10.47 -5.53
CA ALA A 205 0.37 -9.97 -4.17
C ALA A 205 -0.88 -10.33 -3.33
N MET A 206 -2.02 -10.63 -3.98
CA MET A 206 -3.28 -11.00 -3.33
C MET A 206 -3.55 -12.50 -3.29
N ALA A 207 -2.71 -13.32 -3.91
CA ALA A 207 -2.81 -14.78 -3.87
C ALA A 207 -2.77 -15.30 -2.42
N LYS A 208 -3.54 -16.35 -2.12
CA LYS A 208 -3.44 -17.08 -0.85
C LYS A 208 -2.11 -17.87 -0.88
N ARG A 209 -1.29 -17.67 0.11
CA ARG A 209 -0.09 -18.46 0.35
C ARG A 209 -0.34 -19.44 1.48
#